data_77d3b3d11670cf1039af2a3da11a28f1
#
_entry.id   77d3b3d11670cf1039af2a3da11a28f1
#
_cell.length_a   1.000
_cell.length_b   1.000
_cell.length_c   1.000
_cell.angle_alpha   90.00
_cell.angle_beta   90.00
_cell.angle_gamma   90.00
#
_symmetry.space_group_name_H-M   'P 1'
#
loop_
_entity.id
_entity.type
_entity.pdbx_description
1 polymer ?
#
loop_
_entity_poly.entity_id
_entity_poly.type
_entity_poly.pdbx_seq_one_letter_code
_entity_poly.pdbx_strand_id
1 'polypeptide(L)'
;MKIVLVIFIALALAGFSLLSLQMGVIAVPWRALLTDWQAGREYHYVLTAYRLPRLLLALFVGAALAVAGVLVQGVVRNPLASPDILGVNHAASLASVGALLLVPSLPVIALPLLAFAGGMVGLILLRM
;
A
#
# COMPACT_ATOMS: atom_id res chain seq x y z
N MET A 1 -3.27 -12.97 26.04
CA MET A 1 -2.15 -12.19 25.51
C MET A 1 -2.30 -11.90 23.99
N LYS A 2 -2.50 -12.91 23.12
CA LYS A 2 -2.63 -12.69 21.64
C LYS A 2 -3.82 -11.80 21.26
N ILE A 3 -5.00 -11.99 21.86
CA ILE A 3 -6.21 -11.21 21.56
C ILE A 3 -6.01 -9.72 21.94
N VAL A 4 -5.41 -9.44 23.10
CA VAL A 4 -5.13 -8.06 23.54
C VAL A 4 -4.18 -7.37 22.56
N LEU A 5 -3.16 -8.06 22.07
CA LEU A 5 -2.24 -7.52 21.07
C LEU A 5 -2.97 -7.19 19.75
N VAL A 6 -3.83 -8.08 19.28
CA VAL A 6 -4.62 -7.85 18.06
C VAL A 6 -5.54 -6.64 18.21
N ILE A 7 -6.24 -6.52 19.36
CA ILE A 7 -7.11 -5.37 19.64
C ILE A 7 -6.28 -4.08 19.68
N PHE A 8 -5.12 -4.10 20.33
CA PHE A 8 -4.24 -2.94 20.40
C PHE A 8 -3.77 -2.48 19.02
N ILE A 9 -3.33 -3.43 18.17
CA ILE A 9 -2.91 -3.14 16.78
C ILE A 9 -4.08 -2.60 15.97
N ALA A 10 -5.28 -3.17 16.09
CA ALA A 10 -6.46 -2.69 15.38
C ALA A 10 -6.85 -1.27 15.80
N LEU A 11 -6.81 -0.97 17.10
CA LEU A 11 -7.07 0.38 17.62
C LEU A 11 -6.00 1.38 17.17
N ALA A 12 -4.73 0.99 17.19
CA ALA A 12 -3.64 1.82 16.70
C ALA A 12 -3.81 2.11 15.20
N LEU A 13 -4.14 1.11 14.39
CA LEU A 13 -4.39 1.25 12.96
C LEU A 13 -5.57 2.20 12.69
N ALA A 14 -6.67 2.04 13.43
CA ALA A 14 -7.82 2.95 13.34
C ALA A 14 -7.45 4.39 13.73
N GLY A 15 -6.72 4.57 14.82
CA GLY A 15 -6.24 5.88 15.27
C GLY A 15 -5.34 6.57 14.25
N PHE A 16 -4.34 5.86 13.72
CA PHE A 16 -3.46 6.40 12.67
C PHE A 16 -4.22 6.69 11.37
N SER A 17 -5.21 5.88 11.01
CA SER A 17 -6.07 6.13 9.85
C SER A 17 -6.85 7.43 10.00
N LEU A 18 -7.44 7.67 11.16
CA LEU A 18 -8.16 8.92 11.46
C LEU A 18 -7.21 10.13 11.45
N LEU A 19 -6.03 9.99 12.06
CA LEU A 19 -5.01 11.05 12.04
C LEU A 19 -4.55 11.36 10.61
N SER A 20 -4.38 10.34 9.77
CA SER A 20 -4.01 10.50 8.36
C SER A 20 -5.08 11.27 7.57
N LEU A 21 -6.36 11.11 7.91
CA LEU A 21 -7.45 11.89 7.30
C LEU A 21 -7.49 13.35 7.80
N GLN A 22 -7.03 13.62 9.01
CA GLN A 22 -7.03 14.96 9.59
C GLN A 22 -5.78 15.75 9.21
N MET A 23 -4.60 15.15 9.32
CA MET A 23 -3.31 15.83 9.15
C MET A 23 -2.89 15.88 7.68
N GLY A 24 -2.32 17.00 7.26
CA GLY A 24 -1.78 17.24 5.92
C GLY A 24 -1.52 18.72 5.69
N VAL A 25 -1.16 19.10 4.47
CA VAL A 25 -0.91 20.52 4.09
C VAL A 25 -2.12 21.40 4.42
N ILE A 26 -3.32 20.88 4.24
CA ILE A 26 -4.56 21.53 4.65
C ILE A 26 -5.09 20.76 5.86
N ALA A 27 -5.10 21.36 7.05
CA ALA A 27 -5.65 20.73 8.23
C ALA A 27 -7.19 20.65 8.11
N VAL A 28 -7.73 19.45 8.22
CA VAL A 28 -9.18 19.22 8.19
C VAL A 28 -9.68 19.09 9.63
N PRO A 29 -10.57 19.97 10.07
CA PRO A 29 -11.12 19.91 11.42
C PRO A 29 -11.96 18.65 11.63
N TRP A 30 -11.99 18.11 12.86
CA TRP A 30 -12.74 16.90 13.20
C TRP A 30 -14.22 16.95 12.79
N ARG A 31 -14.84 18.13 12.87
CA ARG A 31 -16.22 18.32 12.43
C ARG A 31 -16.38 18.04 10.93
N ALA A 32 -15.44 18.50 10.10
CA ALA A 32 -15.46 18.28 8.66
C ALA A 32 -15.28 16.80 8.28
N LEU A 33 -14.53 16.03 9.07
CA LEU A 33 -14.44 14.57 8.90
C LEU A 33 -15.80 13.85 9.07
N LEU A 34 -16.74 14.45 9.77
CA LEU A 34 -18.08 13.89 9.95
C LEU A 34 -19.09 14.41 8.94
N THR A 35 -18.91 15.62 8.42
CA THR A 35 -19.93 16.33 7.64
C THR A 35 -19.57 16.58 6.18
N ASP A 36 -18.29 16.64 5.84
CA ASP A 36 -17.82 17.16 4.54
C ASP A 36 -17.57 16.06 3.49
N TRP A 37 -18.23 14.94 3.64
CA TRP A 37 -18.21 13.85 2.63
C TRP A 37 -19.14 14.11 1.44
N GLN A 38 -20.05 15.08 1.54
CA GLN A 38 -20.99 15.43 0.49
C GLN A 38 -20.39 16.45 -0.47
N ALA A 39 -20.74 16.33 -1.75
CA ALA A 39 -20.33 17.27 -2.79
C ALA A 39 -20.77 18.71 -2.44
N GLY A 40 -19.89 19.68 -2.70
CA GLY A 40 -20.14 21.10 -2.40
C GLY A 40 -19.70 21.55 -1.01
N ARG A 41 -19.19 20.65 -0.17
CA ARG A 41 -18.56 21.02 1.10
C ARG A 41 -17.09 21.42 0.90
N GLU A 42 -16.58 22.26 1.81
CA GLU A 42 -15.25 22.86 1.73
C GLU A 42 -14.12 21.83 1.60
N TYR A 43 -14.17 20.77 2.43
CA TYR A 43 -13.11 19.76 2.46
C TYR A 43 -13.42 18.49 1.64
N HIS A 44 -14.58 18.43 0.97
CA HIS A 44 -15.01 17.26 0.20
C HIS A 44 -13.93 16.77 -0.77
N TYR A 45 -13.39 17.67 -1.57
CA TYR A 45 -12.40 17.32 -2.60
C TYR A 45 -11.09 16.77 -2.00
N VAL A 46 -10.63 17.41 -0.91
CA VAL A 46 -9.40 16.96 -0.22
C VAL A 46 -9.60 15.59 0.41
N LEU A 47 -10.76 15.32 1.00
CA LEU A 47 -11.06 14.05 1.64
C LEU A 47 -11.23 12.93 0.62
N THR A 48 -12.03 13.15 -0.43
CA THR A 48 -12.44 12.09 -1.36
C THR A 48 -11.45 11.87 -2.50
N ALA A 49 -10.83 12.91 -3.03
CA ALA A 49 -9.91 12.81 -4.17
C ALA A 49 -8.46 12.52 -3.78
N TYR A 50 -8.02 12.91 -2.57
CA TYR A 50 -6.63 12.73 -2.15
C TYR A 50 -6.47 11.81 -0.95
N ARG A 51 -7.16 12.08 0.17
CA ARG A 51 -6.85 11.41 1.44
C ARG A 51 -7.41 10.01 1.50
N LEU A 52 -8.67 9.84 1.15
CA LEU A 52 -9.33 8.54 1.17
C LEU A 52 -8.67 7.53 0.23
N PRO A 53 -8.41 7.85 -1.06
CA PRO A 53 -7.72 6.91 -1.94
C PRO A 53 -6.33 6.53 -1.44
N ARG A 54 -5.56 7.50 -0.92
CA ARG A 54 -4.22 7.24 -0.38
C ARG A 54 -4.28 6.35 0.86
N LEU A 55 -5.23 6.59 1.76
CA LEU A 55 -5.44 5.76 2.95
C LEU A 55 -5.82 4.32 2.56
N LEU A 56 -6.77 4.16 1.64
CA LEU A 56 -7.18 2.85 1.15
C LEU A 56 -6.03 2.09 0.49
N LEU A 57 -5.26 2.76 -0.36
CA LEU A 57 -4.07 2.17 -0.97
C LEU A 57 -3.06 1.71 0.08
N ALA A 58 -2.78 2.53 1.09
CA ALA A 58 -1.86 2.18 2.17
C ALA A 58 -2.34 0.93 2.95
N LEU A 59 -3.64 0.85 3.24
CA LEU A 59 -4.23 -0.30 3.92
C LEU A 59 -4.16 -1.57 3.05
N PHE A 60 -4.51 -1.49 1.77
CA PHE A 60 -4.44 -2.62 0.85
C PHE A 60 -3.01 -3.10 0.62
N VAL A 61 -2.06 -2.19 0.40
CA VAL A 61 -0.65 -2.53 0.22
C VAL A 61 -0.08 -3.16 1.49
N GLY A 62 -0.38 -2.59 2.67
CA GLY A 62 0.04 -3.15 3.95
C GLY A 62 -0.51 -4.55 4.20
N ALA A 63 -1.79 -4.77 3.91
CA ALA A 63 -2.41 -6.09 4.01
C ALA A 63 -1.79 -7.10 3.02
N ALA A 64 -1.58 -6.69 1.77
CA ALA A 64 -0.94 -7.54 0.76
C ALA A 64 0.49 -7.94 1.15
N LEU A 65 1.28 -6.99 1.66
CA LEU A 65 2.64 -7.26 2.14
C LEU A 65 2.65 -8.19 3.36
N ALA A 66 1.69 -8.03 4.27
CA ALA A 66 1.56 -8.92 5.42
C ALA A 66 1.26 -10.37 4.99
N VAL A 67 0.32 -10.57 4.06
CA VAL A 67 0.00 -11.88 3.49
C VAL A 67 1.21 -12.46 2.74
N ALA A 68 1.86 -11.67 1.90
CA ALA A 68 3.07 -12.09 1.18
C ALA A 68 4.19 -12.52 2.15
N GLY A 69 4.39 -11.78 3.24
CA GLY A 69 5.35 -12.11 4.28
C GLY A 69 5.07 -13.47 4.92
N VAL A 70 3.82 -13.73 5.32
CA VAL A 70 3.42 -15.03 5.88
C VAL A 70 3.63 -16.17 4.91
N LEU A 71 3.28 -15.99 3.63
CA LEU A 71 3.46 -17.01 2.59
C LEU A 71 4.94 -17.32 2.36
N VAL A 72 5.78 -16.29 2.26
CA VAL A 72 7.24 -16.46 2.07
C VAL A 72 7.85 -17.19 3.27
N GLN A 73 7.51 -16.80 4.50
CA GLN A 73 7.97 -17.47 5.72
C GLN A 73 7.56 -18.94 5.77
N GLY A 74 6.34 -19.25 5.33
CA GLY A 74 5.83 -20.62 5.26
C GLY A 74 6.56 -21.48 4.22
N VAL A 75 6.80 -20.94 3.02
CA VAL A 75 7.49 -21.62 1.92
C VAL A 75 8.97 -21.84 2.24
N VAL A 76 9.64 -20.80 2.71
CA VAL A 76 11.09 -20.85 3.04
C VAL A 76 11.33 -21.57 4.37
N ARG A 77 10.28 -21.73 5.18
CA ARG A 77 10.35 -22.27 6.55
C ARG A 77 11.34 -21.52 7.44
N ASN A 78 11.44 -20.21 7.20
CA ASN A 78 12.32 -19.31 7.94
C ASN A 78 11.53 -18.06 8.36
N PRO A 79 11.38 -17.78 9.65
CA PRO A 79 10.65 -16.61 10.14
C PRO A 79 11.33 -15.27 9.81
N LEU A 80 12.60 -15.28 9.38
CA LEU A 80 13.33 -14.09 8.95
C LEU A 80 13.19 -13.80 7.46
N ALA A 81 12.52 -14.68 6.69
CA ALA A 81 12.32 -14.48 5.27
C ALA A 81 11.26 -13.38 5.03
N SER A 82 11.54 -12.51 4.06
CA SER A 82 10.60 -11.50 3.58
C SER A 82 10.64 -11.41 2.05
N PRO A 83 9.57 -10.91 1.40
CA PRO A 83 9.56 -10.66 -0.04
C PRO A 83 10.70 -9.74 -0.50
N ASP A 84 11.10 -8.78 0.34
CA ASP A 84 12.18 -7.84 0.04
C ASP A 84 13.55 -8.53 -0.03
N ILE A 85 13.83 -9.45 0.90
CA ILE A 85 15.09 -10.23 0.89
C ILE A 85 15.18 -11.10 -0.36
N LEU A 86 14.05 -11.59 -0.85
CA LEU A 86 14.00 -12.37 -2.09
C LEU A 86 14.15 -11.51 -3.37
N GLY A 87 14.21 -10.19 -3.25
CA GLY A 87 14.39 -9.30 -4.39
C GLY A 87 13.18 -9.15 -5.31
N VAL A 88 12.02 -9.74 -4.97
CA VAL A 88 10.79 -9.68 -5.78
C VAL A 88 10.32 -8.24 -5.96
N ASN A 89 10.35 -7.43 -4.89
CA ASN A 89 9.97 -6.03 -4.94
C ASN A 89 10.94 -5.20 -5.79
N HIS A 90 12.23 -5.51 -5.75
CA HIS A 90 13.23 -4.86 -6.59
C HIS A 90 13.03 -5.16 -8.08
N ALA A 91 12.74 -6.42 -8.42
CA ALA A 91 12.43 -6.81 -9.80
C ALA A 91 11.14 -6.17 -10.31
N ALA A 92 10.10 -6.09 -9.49
CA ALA A 92 8.85 -5.39 -9.80
C ALA A 92 9.08 -3.89 -10.04
N SER A 93 9.84 -3.24 -9.16
CA SER A 93 10.18 -1.83 -9.29
C SER A 93 11.05 -1.55 -10.53
N LEU A 94 12.04 -2.41 -10.79
CA LEU A 94 12.89 -2.29 -11.98
C LEU A 94 12.07 -2.39 -13.26
N ALA A 95 11.13 -3.33 -13.33
CA ALA A 95 10.26 -3.48 -14.50
C ALA A 95 9.36 -2.27 -14.70
N SER A 96 8.75 -1.73 -13.64
CA SER A 96 7.85 -0.58 -13.72
C SER A 96 8.59 0.70 -14.08
N VAL A 97 9.69 1.00 -13.37
CA VAL A 97 10.48 2.22 -13.60
C VAL A 97 11.21 2.12 -14.94
N GLY A 98 11.78 0.97 -15.28
CA GLY A 98 12.42 0.73 -16.57
C GLY A 98 11.45 0.95 -17.73
N ALA A 99 10.21 0.44 -17.62
CA ALA A 99 9.19 0.65 -18.63
C ALA A 99 8.82 2.14 -18.80
N LEU A 100 8.70 2.90 -17.72
CA LEU A 100 8.44 4.34 -17.77
C LEU A 100 9.58 5.12 -18.43
N LEU A 101 10.82 4.72 -18.18
CA LEU A 101 12.00 5.38 -18.78
C LEU A 101 12.13 5.08 -20.27
N LEU A 102 11.82 3.83 -20.68
CA LEU A 102 11.91 3.40 -22.07
C LEU A 102 10.72 3.86 -22.92
N VAL A 103 9.53 3.92 -22.31
CA VAL A 103 8.28 4.30 -23.00
C VAL A 103 7.52 5.32 -22.14
N PRO A 104 7.89 6.61 -22.19
CA PRO A 104 7.25 7.66 -21.37
C PRO A 104 5.75 7.85 -21.62
N SER A 105 5.25 7.36 -22.76
CA SER A 105 3.83 7.42 -23.15
C SER A 105 2.98 6.29 -22.56
N LEU A 106 3.56 5.39 -21.75
CA LEU A 106 2.83 4.29 -21.13
C LEU A 106 1.70 4.80 -20.21
N PRO A 107 0.47 4.26 -20.37
CA PRO A 107 -0.62 4.60 -19.47
C PRO A 107 -0.32 4.10 -18.05
N VAL A 108 -0.59 4.93 -17.05
CA VAL A 108 -0.34 4.61 -15.62
C VAL A 108 -0.99 3.29 -15.19
N ILE A 109 -2.12 2.92 -15.80
CA ILE A 109 -2.83 1.67 -15.53
C ILE A 109 -2.03 0.41 -15.92
N ALA A 110 -1.03 0.53 -16.79
CA ALA A 110 -0.16 -0.59 -17.16
C ALA A 110 0.91 -0.89 -16.12
N LEU A 111 1.26 0.06 -15.26
CA LEU A 111 2.34 -0.08 -14.28
C LEU A 111 2.14 -1.24 -13.30
N PRO A 112 0.96 -1.48 -12.73
CA PRO A 112 0.73 -2.63 -11.85
C PRO A 112 0.95 -3.97 -12.55
N LEU A 113 0.58 -4.08 -13.82
CA LEU A 113 0.78 -5.30 -14.61
C LEU A 113 2.26 -5.54 -14.88
N LEU A 114 3.01 -4.49 -15.21
CA LEU A 114 4.46 -4.56 -15.41
C LEU A 114 5.19 -4.88 -14.12
N ALA A 115 4.77 -4.29 -12.99
CA ALA A 115 5.30 -4.64 -11.67
C ALA A 115 5.08 -6.11 -11.35
N PHE A 116 3.87 -6.61 -11.58
CA PHE A 116 3.54 -8.01 -11.36
C PHE A 116 4.39 -8.94 -12.24
N ALA A 117 4.49 -8.65 -13.54
CA ALA A 117 5.33 -9.41 -14.46
C ALA A 117 6.81 -9.40 -14.04
N GLY A 118 7.34 -8.24 -13.67
CA GLY A 118 8.72 -8.09 -13.16
C GLY A 118 8.96 -8.89 -11.89
N GLY A 119 8.03 -8.86 -10.94
CA GLY A 119 8.10 -9.66 -9.72
C GLY A 119 8.09 -11.16 -9.99
N MET A 120 7.25 -11.62 -10.93
CA MET A 120 7.21 -13.03 -11.38
C MET A 120 8.52 -13.47 -12.03
N VAL A 121 9.10 -12.64 -12.90
CA VAL A 121 10.42 -12.90 -13.50
C VAL A 121 11.49 -13.01 -12.42
N GLY A 122 11.49 -12.06 -11.45
CA GLY A 122 12.42 -12.10 -10.32
C GLY A 122 12.32 -13.40 -9.52
N LEU A 123 11.09 -13.88 -9.25
CA LEU A 123 10.85 -15.17 -8.58
C LEU A 123 11.38 -16.37 -9.38
N ILE A 124 11.20 -16.38 -10.70
CA ILE A 124 11.67 -17.46 -11.57
C ILE A 124 13.20 -17.49 -11.58
N LEU A 125 13.85 -16.33 -11.70
CA LEU A 125 15.30 -16.22 -11.70
C LEU A 125 15.95 -16.69 -10.39
N LEU A 126 15.27 -16.46 -9.26
CA LEU A 126 15.71 -16.94 -7.94
C LEU A 126 15.68 -18.46 -7.80
N ARG A 127 14.85 -19.12 -8.60
CA ARG A 127 14.65 -20.57 -8.52
C ARG A 127 15.63 -21.35 -9.42
N MET A 128 16.36 -20.66 -10.30
CA MET A 128 17.38 -21.22 -11.19
C MET A 128 18.74 -21.29 -10.49
#